data_a0df8f6319a18d1ee345cd884d3da743
#
_entry.id   a0df8f6319a18d1ee345cd884d3da743
#
_cell.length_a   1.000
_cell.length_b   1.000
_cell.length_c   1.000
_cell.angle_alpha   90.00
_cell.angle_beta   90.00
_cell.angle_gamma   90.00
#
_symmetry.space_group_name_H-M   'P 1'
#
loop_
_entity.id
_entity.type
_entity.pdbx_description
1 polymer ?
#
loop_
_entity_poly.entity_id
_entity_poly.type
_entity_poly.pdbx_seq_one_letter_code
_entity_poly.pdbx_strand_id
1 'polypeptide(L)'
;MKRQSKSVVREKYWLTPPALMKQLTAEHNFDFDPCPCPRPDGYDSLIIPWGLRNYVNPPFHRDDGVNGKGPTAFVRKAIAEAALGKMTVLTLPAQLYITLLLEAGAELSSLGRVRWVHADTGESCKSPSPIIKAVLKPNPLLVVKG
;
A
#
# COMPACT_ATOMS: atom_id res chain seq x y z
N MET A 1 29.83 10.22 7.59
CA MET A 1 29.28 9.95 7.00
C MET A 1 28.08 9.93 7.15
N LYS A 2 27.41 10.54 7.22
CA LYS A 2 26.31 10.62 7.52
C LYS A 2 25.36 10.63 6.49
N ARG A 3 25.54 10.92 5.35
CA ARG A 3 24.64 10.86 4.39
C ARG A 3 24.23 9.53 4.21
N GLN A 4 24.86 8.67 4.81
CA GLN A 4 24.53 7.38 4.72
C GLN A 4 23.19 7.12 5.22
N SER A 5 22.67 7.75 6.20
CA SER A 5 21.37 7.41 6.76
C SER A 5 20.26 7.67 5.76
N LYS A 6 20.39 8.68 4.90
CA LYS A 6 19.39 8.90 3.93
C LYS A 6 19.37 7.81 2.90
N SER A 7 20.51 7.35 2.46
CA SER A 7 20.57 6.27 1.50
C SER A 7 19.94 5.02 2.05
N VAL A 8 20.22 4.70 3.32
CA VAL A 8 19.66 3.52 3.95
C VAL A 8 18.13 3.57 3.96
N VAL A 9 17.56 4.72 4.28
CA VAL A 9 16.12 4.87 4.29
C VAL A 9 15.55 4.68 2.89
N ARG A 10 16.20 5.28 1.89
CA ARG A 10 15.71 5.17 0.52
C ARG A 10 15.85 3.78 -0.03
N GLU A 11 16.80 3.00 0.43
CA GLU A 11 16.97 1.64 0.00
C GLU A 11 15.78 0.76 0.34
N LYS A 12 14.91 1.21 1.23
CA LYS A 12 13.71 0.45 1.61
C LYS A 12 12.49 0.83 0.80
N TYR A 13 12.63 1.74 -0.15
CA TYR A 13 11.52 2.14 -1.00
C TYR A 13 11.50 1.32 -2.28
N TRP A 14 10.44 0.58 -2.47
CA TRP A 14 10.27 -0.28 -3.62
C TRP A 14 9.03 0.13 -4.39
N LEU A 15 9.18 0.27 -5.69
CA LEU A 15 8.10 0.72 -6.56
C LEU A 15 7.42 -0.48 -7.21
N THR A 16 6.13 -0.35 -7.46
CA THR A 16 5.38 -1.33 -8.23
C THR A 16 5.96 -1.39 -9.65
N PRO A 17 6.19 -2.59 -10.21
CA PRO A 17 6.71 -2.67 -11.57
C PRO A 17 5.80 -1.94 -12.55
N PRO A 18 6.36 -1.23 -13.53
CA PRO A 18 5.55 -0.43 -14.45
C PRO A 18 4.47 -1.19 -15.18
N ALA A 19 4.73 -2.43 -15.60
CA ALA A 19 3.72 -3.23 -16.31
C ALA A 19 2.54 -3.56 -15.42
N LEU A 20 2.81 -3.92 -14.16
CA LEU A 20 1.75 -4.20 -13.20
C LEU A 20 0.97 -2.93 -12.87
N MET A 21 1.66 -1.82 -12.68
CA MET A 21 1.01 -0.55 -12.38
C MET A 21 0.10 -0.11 -13.53
N LYS A 22 0.55 -0.32 -14.77
CA LYS A 22 -0.24 0.01 -15.93
C LYS A 22 -1.52 -0.82 -15.97
N GLN A 23 -1.40 -2.11 -15.68
CA GLN A 23 -2.55 -3.01 -15.66
C GLN A 23 -3.55 -2.61 -14.58
N LEU A 24 -3.06 -2.36 -13.36
CA LEU A 24 -3.94 -1.98 -12.26
C LEU A 24 -4.62 -0.64 -12.51
N THR A 25 -3.89 0.32 -13.09
CA THR A 25 -4.46 1.62 -13.40
C THR A 25 -5.55 1.51 -14.46
N ALA A 26 -5.32 0.65 -15.47
CA ALA A 26 -6.33 0.44 -16.52
C ALA A 26 -7.60 -0.18 -15.93
N GLU A 27 -7.46 -1.05 -14.95
CA GLU A 27 -8.62 -1.70 -14.32
C GLU A 27 -9.37 -0.80 -13.35
N HIS A 28 -8.64 0.05 -12.63
CA HIS A 28 -9.22 0.72 -11.47
C HIS A 28 -9.23 2.25 -11.51
N ASN A 29 -8.49 2.89 -12.42
CA ASN A 29 -8.47 4.35 -12.56
C ASN A 29 -8.21 5.09 -11.26
N PHE A 30 -7.01 4.97 -10.72
CA PHE A 30 -6.68 5.59 -9.45
C PHE A 30 -6.60 7.12 -9.53
N ASP A 31 -7.03 7.80 -8.49
CA ASP A 31 -6.90 9.26 -8.38
C ASP A 31 -6.04 9.66 -7.16
N PHE A 32 -5.58 8.71 -6.36
CA PHE A 32 -4.78 9.03 -5.18
C PHE A 32 -3.87 7.88 -4.79
N ASP A 33 -2.64 8.22 -4.36
CA ASP A 33 -1.66 7.26 -3.86
C ASP A 33 -1.23 7.71 -2.47
N PRO A 34 -1.72 7.04 -1.40
CA PRO A 34 -1.34 7.40 -0.04
C PRO A 34 0.12 7.14 0.30
N CYS A 35 0.81 6.34 -0.51
CA CYS A 35 2.20 5.97 -0.25
C CYS A 35 3.11 6.43 -1.38
N PRO A 36 3.20 7.74 -1.64
CA PRO A 36 4.04 8.21 -2.73
C PRO A 36 5.50 7.96 -2.43
N CYS A 37 6.29 7.79 -3.48
CA CYS A 37 7.72 7.61 -3.35
C CYS A 37 8.42 8.59 -4.28
N PRO A 38 9.30 9.47 -3.73
CA PRO A 38 9.64 9.56 -2.32
C PRO A 38 8.53 10.21 -1.49
N ARG A 39 8.48 9.85 -0.22
CA ARG A 39 7.49 10.45 0.67
C ARG A 39 7.96 11.83 1.08
N PRO A 40 7.12 12.87 0.93
CA PRO A 40 7.49 14.21 1.40
C PRO A 40 7.75 14.23 2.91
N ASP A 41 8.64 15.11 3.34
CA ASP A 41 8.95 15.22 4.76
C ASP A 41 7.70 15.57 5.54
N GLY A 42 7.49 14.86 6.64
CA GLY A 42 6.35 15.11 7.53
C GLY A 42 5.01 14.63 6.99
N TYR A 43 5.00 14.03 5.79
CA TYR A 43 3.75 13.58 5.20
C TYR A 43 3.26 12.30 5.89
N ASP A 44 2.03 12.32 6.37
CA ASP A 44 1.41 11.16 6.99
C ASP A 44 0.01 10.99 6.42
N SER A 45 -0.14 10.08 5.46
CA SER A 45 -1.41 9.86 4.81
C SER A 45 -2.43 9.13 5.69
N LEU A 46 -1.99 8.62 6.83
CA LEU A 46 -2.91 7.94 7.73
C LEU A 46 -3.84 8.93 8.47
N ILE A 47 -3.47 10.21 8.49
CA ILE A 47 -4.27 11.21 9.20
C ILE A 47 -4.98 12.19 8.27
N ILE A 48 -5.00 11.92 6.97
CA ILE A 48 -5.69 12.76 6.00
C ILE A 48 -6.73 11.94 5.24
N PRO A 49 -7.74 12.58 4.65
CA PRO A 49 -8.67 11.84 3.80
C PRO A 49 -7.97 11.37 2.54
N TRP A 50 -8.38 10.22 2.03
CA TRP A 50 -7.87 9.70 0.77
C TRP A 50 -8.79 10.10 -0.38
N GLY A 51 -8.42 9.74 -1.61
CA GLY A 51 -9.23 10.01 -2.79
C GLY A 51 -10.38 9.02 -2.93
N LEU A 52 -11.08 9.10 -4.02
CA LEU A 52 -12.19 8.20 -4.28
C LEU A 52 -11.72 6.83 -4.73
N ARG A 53 -10.58 6.79 -5.41
CA ARG A 53 -10.02 5.54 -5.96
C ARG A 53 -8.53 5.51 -5.67
N ASN A 54 -8.13 4.67 -4.74
CA ASN A 54 -6.80 4.71 -4.17
C ASN A 54 -5.98 3.48 -4.51
N TYR A 55 -4.68 3.67 -4.73
CA TYR A 55 -3.73 2.57 -4.86
C TYR A 55 -2.76 2.62 -3.70
N VAL A 56 -2.62 1.52 -2.96
CA VAL A 56 -1.76 1.45 -1.80
C VAL A 56 -0.76 0.32 -1.93
N ASN A 57 0.52 0.70 -2.05
CA ASN A 57 1.63 -0.22 -1.89
C ASN A 57 2.29 0.23 -0.59
N PRO A 58 1.87 -0.31 0.57
CA PRO A 58 2.29 0.25 1.86
C PRO A 58 3.71 -0.18 2.21
N PRO A 59 4.35 0.51 3.17
CA PRO A 59 5.59 0.00 3.70
C PRO A 59 5.29 -1.37 4.34
N PHE A 60 6.13 -2.36 4.03
CA PHE A 60 5.88 -3.73 4.50
C PHE A 60 6.33 -3.92 5.95
N HIS A 61 7.12 -3.00 6.48
CA HIS A 61 7.58 -3.03 7.87
C HIS A 61 7.31 -1.69 8.51
N ARG A 62 7.00 -1.70 9.82
CA ARG A 62 6.75 -0.46 10.54
C ARG A 62 7.89 0.52 10.45
N ASP A 63 9.12 0.02 10.41
CA ASP A 63 10.30 0.87 10.38
C ASP A 63 10.41 1.70 9.10
N ASP A 64 9.72 1.27 8.04
CA ASP A 64 9.75 1.97 6.77
C ASP A 64 8.61 3.00 6.65
N GLY A 65 7.69 2.98 7.60
CA GLY A 65 6.55 3.87 7.59
C GLY A 65 6.73 5.07 8.50
N VAL A 66 5.89 6.07 8.32
CA VAL A 66 5.93 7.26 9.15
C VAL A 66 5.40 6.92 10.54
N ASN A 67 6.03 7.45 11.58
CA ASN A 67 5.64 7.25 12.97
C ASN A 67 5.51 5.77 13.37
N GLY A 68 6.36 4.91 12.77
CA GLY A 68 6.36 3.49 13.11
C GLY A 68 5.13 2.72 12.68
N LYS A 69 4.39 3.22 11.69
CA LYS A 69 3.18 2.57 11.21
C LYS A 69 3.48 1.73 9.98
N GLY A 70 3.06 0.49 9.99
CA GLY A 70 3.30 -0.45 8.91
C GLY A 70 2.03 -0.83 8.16
N PRO A 71 2.03 -1.99 7.50
CA PRO A 71 0.93 -2.35 6.58
C PRO A 71 -0.41 -2.47 7.26
N THR A 72 -0.47 -2.96 8.49
CA THR A 72 -1.75 -3.10 9.19
C THR A 72 -2.46 -1.75 9.36
N ALA A 73 -1.71 -0.70 9.65
CA ALA A 73 -2.28 0.64 9.79
C ALA A 73 -2.90 1.10 8.47
N PHE A 74 -2.26 0.80 7.34
CA PHE A 74 -2.79 1.16 6.02
C PHE A 74 -4.02 0.33 5.67
N VAL A 75 -4.04 -0.95 6.06
CA VAL A 75 -5.23 -1.79 5.88
C VAL A 75 -6.41 -1.21 6.67
N ARG A 76 -6.18 -0.84 7.94
CA ARG A 76 -7.26 -0.26 8.76
C ARG A 76 -7.74 1.07 8.19
N LYS A 77 -6.83 1.89 7.68
CA LYS A 77 -7.20 3.16 7.06
C LYS A 77 -8.03 2.92 5.80
N ALA A 78 -7.64 1.95 4.97
CA ALA A 78 -8.38 1.62 3.76
C ALA A 78 -9.81 1.18 4.10
N ILE A 79 -9.97 0.40 5.17
CA ILE A 79 -11.29 -0.04 5.61
C ILE A 79 -12.13 1.16 6.08
N ALA A 80 -11.52 2.08 6.82
CA ALA A 80 -12.21 3.30 7.26
C ALA A 80 -12.64 4.15 6.06
N GLU A 81 -11.78 4.26 5.04
CA GLU A 81 -12.12 5.02 3.84
C GLU A 81 -13.20 4.32 3.02
N ALA A 82 -13.23 2.98 3.03
CA ALA A 82 -14.30 2.23 2.35
C ALA A 82 -15.67 2.53 3.00
N ALA A 83 -15.69 2.68 4.31
CA ALA A 83 -16.91 3.06 5.02
C ALA A 83 -17.39 4.45 4.62
N LEU A 84 -16.48 5.29 4.13
CA LEU A 84 -16.80 6.63 3.66
C LEU A 84 -17.12 6.68 2.15
N GLY A 85 -17.22 5.53 1.52
CA GLY A 85 -17.61 5.47 0.11
C GLY A 85 -16.46 5.44 -0.88
N LYS A 86 -15.25 5.12 -0.42
CA LYS A 86 -14.07 5.14 -1.29
C LYS A 86 -13.56 3.73 -1.54
N MET A 87 -12.90 3.52 -2.69
CA MET A 87 -12.34 2.21 -2.98
C MET A 87 -10.83 2.25 -2.89
N THR A 88 -10.22 1.13 -2.54
CA THR A 88 -8.77 1.01 -2.45
C THR A 88 -8.31 -0.35 -2.98
N VAL A 89 -7.24 -0.32 -3.77
CA VAL A 89 -6.54 -1.53 -4.16
C VAL A 89 -5.21 -1.54 -3.39
N LEU A 90 -4.97 -2.62 -2.65
CA LEU A 90 -3.72 -2.77 -1.90
C LEU A 90 -2.92 -3.92 -2.49
N THR A 91 -1.60 -3.74 -2.57
CA THR A 91 -0.68 -4.83 -2.94
C THR A 91 0.26 -5.02 -1.76
N LEU A 92 0.25 -6.22 -1.18
CA LEU A 92 1.02 -6.47 0.03
C LEU A 92 1.24 -7.97 0.24
N PRO A 93 2.24 -8.35 1.04
CA PRO A 93 2.45 -9.78 1.36
C PRO A 93 1.27 -10.32 2.14
N ALA A 94 1.04 -11.63 2.05
CA ALA A 94 -0.01 -12.28 2.82
C ALA A 94 0.44 -12.39 4.28
N GLN A 95 -0.24 -11.71 5.18
CA GLN A 95 0.06 -11.72 6.61
C GLN A 95 -1.23 -11.62 7.41
N LEU A 96 -1.11 -11.39 8.71
CA LEU A 96 -2.25 -11.43 9.63
C LEU A 96 -3.39 -10.47 9.29
N TYR A 97 -3.09 -9.34 8.66
CA TYR A 97 -4.12 -8.38 8.28
C TYR A 97 -5.12 -8.91 7.22
N ILE A 98 -4.83 -10.08 6.64
CA ILE A 98 -5.75 -10.69 5.70
C ILE A 98 -7.12 -10.92 6.35
N THR A 99 -7.17 -11.25 7.63
CA THR A 99 -8.45 -11.45 8.30
C THR A 99 -9.26 -10.15 8.33
N LEU A 100 -8.59 -9.02 8.55
CA LEU A 100 -9.26 -7.73 8.53
C LEU A 100 -9.84 -7.45 7.14
N LEU A 101 -9.07 -7.75 6.10
CA LEU A 101 -9.51 -7.53 4.72
C LEU A 101 -10.71 -8.40 4.38
N LEU A 102 -10.65 -9.67 4.76
CA LEU A 102 -11.77 -10.60 4.50
C LEU A 102 -13.03 -10.16 5.23
N GLU A 103 -12.89 -9.75 6.48
CA GLU A 103 -14.04 -9.29 7.26
C GLU A 103 -14.65 -8.02 6.67
N ALA A 104 -13.86 -7.21 6.01
CA ALA A 104 -14.33 -6.01 5.35
C ALA A 104 -14.89 -6.27 3.94
N GLY A 105 -14.89 -7.53 3.51
CA GLY A 105 -15.42 -7.90 2.20
C GLY A 105 -14.49 -7.68 1.03
N ALA A 106 -13.18 -7.58 1.29
CA ALA A 106 -12.22 -7.38 0.21
C ALA A 106 -12.15 -8.58 -0.71
N GLU A 107 -11.93 -8.31 -1.99
CA GLU A 107 -11.67 -9.36 -2.98
C GLU A 107 -10.17 -9.57 -3.04
N LEU A 108 -9.72 -10.78 -2.75
CA LEU A 108 -8.30 -11.10 -2.70
C LEU A 108 -7.90 -11.98 -3.89
N SER A 109 -6.75 -11.68 -4.47
CA SER A 109 -6.17 -12.53 -5.52
C SER A 109 -4.66 -12.51 -5.40
N SER A 110 -4.01 -13.49 -5.99
CA SER A 110 -2.56 -13.61 -5.93
C SER A 110 -1.92 -12.88 -7.10
N LEU A 111 -0.86 -12.14 -6.82
CA LEU A 111 -0.02 -11.55 -7.86
C LEU A 111 1.28 -12.35 -8.00
N GLY A 112 1.44 -13.42 -7.19
CA GLY A 112 2.67 -14.19 -7.18
C GLY A 112 3.81 -13.38 -6.59
N ARG A 113 5.03 -13.73 -6.95
CA ARG A 113 6.19 -12.99 -6.46
C ARG A 113 6.48 -11.83 -7.39
N VAL A 114 6.07 -10.65 -6.96
CA VAL A 114 6.22 -9.42 -7.73
C VAL A 114 7.68 -9.00 -7.76
N ARG A 115 8.14 -8.50 -8.90
CA ARG A 115 9.49 -7.95 -9.01
C ARG A 115 9.42 -6.45 -8.78
N TRP A 116 9.70 -6.06 -7.55
CA TRP A 116 9.69 -4.66 -7.17
C TRP A 116 10.87 -3.94 -7.82
N VAL A 117 10.74 -2.65 -8.03
CA VAL A 117 11.79 -1.82 -8.59
C VAL A 117 12.32 -0.91 -7.50
N HIS A 118 13.65 -0.94 -7.29
CA HIS A 118 14.27 -0.09 -6.28
C HIS A 118 14.14 1.37 -6.68
N ALA A 119 13.70 2.21 -5.78
CA ALA A 119 13.38 3.60 -6.08
C ALA A 119 14.58 4.40 -6.56
N ASP A 120 15.78 4.12 -6.04
CA ASP A 120 16.97 4.89 -6.39
C ASP A 120 17.76 4.29 -7.54
N THR A 121 17.88 2.97 -7.64
CA THR A 121 18.75 2.32 -8.61
C THR A 121 18.04 1.79 -9.83
N GLY A 122 16.74 1.60 -9.76
CA GLY A 122 15.98 0.99 -10.85
C GLY A 122 16.15 -0.51 -10.95
N GLU A 123 16.92 -1.13 -10.07
CA GLU A 123 17.10 -2.57 -10.09
C GLU A 123 15.85 -3.27 -9.64
N SER A 124 15.58 -4.45 -10.19
CA SER A 124 14.42 -5.23 -9.77
C SER A 124 14.81 -6.25 -8.72
N CYS A 125 13.89 -6.52 -7.81
CA CYS A 125 14.08 -7.51 -6.77
C CYS A 125 12.81 -8.32 -6.61
N LYS A 126 12.93 -9.64 -6.78
CA LYS A 126 11.78 -10.51 -6.64
C LYS A 126 11.37 -10.58 -5.17
N SER A 127 10.08 -10.42 -4.91
CA SER A 127 9.57 -10.49 -3.55
C SER A 127 9.90 -11.84 -2.92
N PRO A 128 10.37 -11.87 -1.67
CA PRO A 128 10.61 -13.13 -0.99
C PRO A 128 9.33 -13.89 -0.68
N SER A 129 8.20 -13.20 -0.65
CA SER A 129 6.90 -13.80 -0.37
C SER A 129 5.93 -13.49 -1.48
N PRO A 130 4.94 -14.34 -1.71
CA PRO A 130 3.89 -14.01 -2.66
C PRO A 130 3.14 -12.75 -2.22
N ILE A 131 2.72 -11.98 -3.21
CA ILE A 131 1.98 -10.74 -2.97
C ILE A 131 0.53 -10.96 -3.32
N ILE A 132 -0.36 -10.43 -2.51
CA ILE A 132 -1.78 -10.44 -2.82
C ILE A 132 -2.22 -9.07 -3.29
N LYS A 133 -3.27 -9.08 -4.10
CA LYS A 133 -3.99 -7.86 -4.46
C LYS A 133 -5.31 -7.92 -3.70
N ALA A 134 -5.60 -6.89 -2.91
CA ALA A 134 -6.85 -6.77 -2.20
C ALA A 134 -7.62 -5.60 -2.77
N VAL A 135 -8.87 -5.84 -3.19
CA VAL A 135 -9.73 -4.77 -3.68
C VAL A 135 -10.83 -4.53 -2.67
N LEU A 136 -10.79 -3.37 -2.02
CA LEU A 136 -11.82 -2.94 -1.08
C LEU A 136 -12.74 -1.97 -1.81
N LYS A 137 -13.99 -2.39 -1.99
CA LYS A 137 -14.99 -1.53 -2.62
C LYS A 137 -15.66 -0.64 -1.58
N PRO A 138 -16.26 0.48 -1.99
CA PRO A 138 -17.00 1.31 -1.06
C PRO A 138 -18.04 0.48 -0.33
N ASN A 139 -18.10 0.62 0.97
CA ASN A 139 -19.07 -0.12 1.78
C ASN A 139 -19.50 0.71 2.98
N PRO A 140 -20.56 1.53 2.82
CA PRO A 140 -21.01 2.41 3.91
C PRO A 140 -21.54 1.64 5.12
N LEU A 141 -21.77 0.33 4.98
CA LEU A 141 -22.27 -0.46 6.09
C LEU A 141 -21.15 -1.03 6.96
N LEU A 142 -19.88 -0.79 6.61
CA LEU A 142 -18.79 -1.27 7.43
C LEU A 142 -18.77 -0.57 8.77
N VAL A 143 -18.54 -1.36 9.83
CA VAL A 143 -18.32 -0.82 11.16
C VAL A 143 -16.83 -0.82 11.40
N VAL A 144 -16.25 0.36 11.56
CA VAL A 144 -14.82 0.49 11.75
C VAL A 144 -14.49 0.24 13.20
N LYS A 145 -13.61 -0.72 13.46
CA LYS A 145 -13.20 -1.03 14.82
C LYS A 145 -11.91 -0.31 15.12
N GLY A 146 -11.86 0.36 16.22
CA GLY A 146 -10.76 1.21 16.65
C GLY A 146 -9.47 0.50 16.98
#